data_e32519fd5c5cacde36c705f40d0fdd75
#
_entry.id   e32519fd5c5cacde36c705f40d0fdd75
#
_cell.length_a   1.000
_cell.length_b   1.000
_cell.length_c   1.000
_cell.angle_alpha   90.00
_cell.angle_beta   90.00
_cell.angle_gamma   90.00
#
_symmetry.space_group_name_H-M   'P 1'
#
loop_
_entity.id
_entity.type
_entity.pdbx_description
1 polymer ?
#
loop_
_entity_poly.entity_id
_entity_poly.type
_entity_poly.pdbx_seq_one_letter_code
_entity_poly.pdbx_strand_id
1 'polypeptide(L)'
;MEMTLRWYGSEFDTVTLKQIRQIPGVTGVITTLYDTAPGEVWSRERIKEMKDEVEKSGLHISGIESVNVHDAIKVGTSDRDKYIDNYIETLENLGKEDIHLVCYNFMPVFDWTRSELARKRPDGSTVLAYNQDDIDKIVPEKMFESISKDMNGTVMPGWEPERMEKVKELFEMYKDVDDEIGRAHV
;
A
#
# COMPACT_ATOMS: atom_id res chain seq x y z
N MET A 1 -19.63 -10.05 13.67
CA MET A 1 -18.84 -10.06 12.42
C MET A 1 -19.39 -8.95 11.55
N GLU A 2 -18.55 -8.09 11.05
CA GLU A 2 -18.90 -6.96 10.19
C GLU A 2 -18.46 -7.26 8.76
N MET A 3 -19.22 -6.83 7.75
CA MET A 3 -18.83 -6.90 6.34
C MET A 3 -18.28 -5.54 5.93
N THR A 4 -17.05 -5.53 5.48
CA THR A 4 -16.32 -4.34 5.04
C THR A 4 -15.78 -4.52 3.63
N LEU A 5 -15.53 -3.43 2.94
CA LEU A 5 -14.80 -3.43 1.66
C LEU A 5 -13.54 -2.57 1.78
N ARG A 6 -12.50 -2.96 1.03
CA ARG A 6 -11.35 -2.10 0.82
C ARG A 6 -11.75 -0.93 -0.08
N TRP A 7 -11.43 0.30 0.35
CA TRP A 7 -11.62 1.50 -0.45
C TRP A 7 -10.31 2.29 -0.53
N TYR A 8 -9.89 2.63 -1.73
CA TYR A 8 -8.59 3.23 -2.00
C TYR A 8 -8.60 4.77 -2.02
N GLY A 9 -9.69 5.39 -1.55
CA GLY A 9 -9.84 6.85 -1.55
C GLY A 9 -10.45 7.38 -2.84
N SER A 10 -11.04 8.59 -2.75
CA SER A 10 -11.77 9.22 -3.86
C SER A 10 -10.90 9.53 -5.08
N GLU A 11 -9.59 9.64 -4.92
CA GLU A 11 -8.65 9.92 -6.01
C GLU A 11 -8.17 8.67 -6.75
N PHE A 12 -8.15 7.51 -6.09
CA PHE A 12 -7.54 6.28 -6.61
C PHE A 12 -8.56 5.17 -6.89
N ASP A 13 -9.74 5.22 -6.27
CA ASP A 13 -10.74 4.19 -6.44
C ASP A 13 -11.79 4.62 -7.48
N THR A 14 -12.12 3.72 -8.39
CA THR A 14 -13.24 3.93 -9.32
C THR A 14 -14.59 3.62 -8.69
N VAL A 15 -14.60 2.92 -7.54
CA VAL A 15 -15.80 2.61 -6.76
C VAL A 15 -15.98 3.66 -5.69
N THR A 16 -17.12 4.34 -5.70
CA THR A 16 -17.45 5.39 -4.74
C THR A 16 -18.00 4.83 -3.43
N LEU A 17 -17.82 5.55 -2.33
CA LEU A 17 -18.44 5.23 -1.04
C LEU A 17 -19.96 5.07 -1.16
N LYS A 18 -20.61 5.87 -2.02
CA LYS A 18 -22.04 5.77 -2.30
C LYS A 18 -22.42 4.42 -2.92
N GLN A 19 -21.59 3.87 -3.80
CA GLN A 19 -21.81 2.54 -4.38
C GLN A 19 -21.59 1.44 -3.34
N ILE A 20 -20.52 1.55 -2.53
CA ILE A 20 -20.25 0.64 -1.42
C ILE A 20 -21.45 0.59 -0.45
N ARG A 21 -21.99 1.78 -0.09
CA ARG A 21 -23.13 1.89 0.82
C ARG A 21 -24.40 1.19 0.32
N GLN A 22 -24.54 0.96 -0.98
CA GLN A 22 -25.69 0.25 -1.58
C GLN A 22 -25.65 -1.26 -1.39
N ILE A 23 -24.49 -1.82 -1.00
CA ILE A 23 -24.34 -3.28 -0.85
C ILE A 23 -24.96 -3.68 0.49
N PRO A 24 -25.99 -4.57 0.48
CA PRO A 24 -26.63 -5.01 1.70
C PRO A 24 -25.65 -5.65 2.70
N GLY A 25 -25.69 -5.20 3.95
CA GLY A 25 -24.85 -5.73 5.02
C GLY A 25 -23.44 -5.12 5.11
N VAL A 26 -23.02 -4.31 4.15
CA VAL A 26 -21.76 -3.56 4.28
C VAL A 26 -22.01 -2.30 5.09
N THR A 27 -21.26 -2.13 6.16
CA THR A 27 -21.37 -1.01 7.09
C THR A 27 -20.11 -0.20 7.23
N GLY A 28 -18.97 -0.74 6.82
CA GLY A 28 -17.69 -0.07 6.94
C GLY A 28 -16.74 -0.31 5.78
N VAL A 29 -15.64 0.42 5.83
CA VAL A 29 -14.53 0.30 4.87
C VAL A 29 -13.20 0.11 5.60
N ILE A 30 -12.29 -0.56 4.93
CA ILE A 30 -10.87 -0.56 5.25
C ILE A 30 -10.20 0.40 4.27
N THR A 31 -9.44 1.38 4.76
CA THR A 31 -8.83 2.42 3.92
C THR A 31 -7.45 2.84 4.43
N THR A 32 -6.84 3.82 3.80
CA THR A 32 -5.56 4.42 4.22
C THR A 32 -5.42 5.85 3.70
N LEU A 33 -4.42 6.59 4.18
CA LEU A 33 -3.99 7.85 3.57
C LEU A 33 -2.92 7.57 2.51
N TYR A 34 -3.09 8.15 1.33
CA TYR A 34 -2.14 8.06 0.21
C TYR A 34 -1.30 9.33 0.02
N ASP A 35 -1.70 10.42 0.65
CA ASP A 35 -1.07 11.74 0.55
C ASP A 35 -0.03 12.01 1.65
N THR A 36 0.26 11.02 2.49
CA THR A 36 1.29 11.11 3.53
C THR A 36 2.39 10.10 3.21
N ALA A 37 3.62 10.59 3.12
CA ALA A 37 4.76 9.74 2.76
C ALA A 37 5.07 8.69 3.85
N PRO A 38 5.59 7.50 3.48
CA PRO A 38 6.02 6.52 4.45
C PRO A 38 7.00 7.10 5.48
N GLY A 39 6.70 6.90 6.76
CA GLY A 39 7.52 7.40 7.87
C GLY A 39 7.16 8.80 8.35
N GLU A 40 6.25 9.51 7.70
CA GLU A 40 5.68 10.75 8.22
C GLU A 40 4.52 10.47 9.19
N VAL A 41 4.33 11.37 10.14
CA VAL A 41 3.24 11.28 11.11
C VAL A 41 1.92 11.64 10.44
N TRP A 42 0.91 10.81 10.61
CA TRP A 42 -0.46 11.16 10.23
C TRP A 42 -1.05 12.10 11.27
N SER A 43 -1.32 13.34 10.90
CA SER A 43 -1.93 14.30 11.82
C SER A 43 -3.38 13.91 12.14
N ARG A 44 -3.84 14.28 13.34
CA ARG A 44 -5.23 14.05 13.74
C ARG A 44 -6.24 14.74 12.79
N GLU A 45 -5.88 15.94 12.35
CA GLU A 45 -6.70 16.70 11.41
C GLU A 45 -6.92 15.92 10.12
N ARG A 46 -5.84 15.35 9.56
CA ARG A 46 -5.91 14.60 8.30
C ARG A 46 -6.65 13.27 8.47
N ILE A 47 -6.44 12.57 9.60
CA ILE A 47 -7.21 11.36 9.94
C ILE A 47 -8.69 11.69 10.07
N LYS A 48 -9.02 12.79 10.75
CA LYS A 48 -10.40 13.26 10.91
C LYS A 48 -11.06 13.61 9.59
N GLU A 49 -10.37 14.26 8.67
CA GLU A 49 -10.90 14.56 7.32
C GLU A 49 -11.28 13.28 6.57
N MET A 50 -10.40 12.28 6.56
CA MET A 50 -10.68 10.97 5.97
C MET A 50 -11.89 10.29 6.64
N LYS A 51 -11.96 10.34 7.97
CA LYS A 51 -13.09 9.78 8.74
C LYS A 51 -14.39 10.48 8.40
N ASP A 52 -14.41 11.82 8.39
CA ASP A 52 -15.57 12.64 8.05
C ASP A 52 -16.06 12.35 6.62
N GLU A 53 -15.16 12.10 5.67
CA GLU A 53 -15.52 11.72 4.29
C GLU A 53 -16.30 10.41 4.26
N VAL A 54 -15.79 9.39 4.97
CA VAL A 54 -16.43 8.07 5.03
C VAL A 54 -17.76 8.14 5.76
N GLU A 55 -17.83 8.83 6.90
CA GLU A 55 -19.03 8.94 7.72
C GLU A 55 -20.16 9.71 7.03
N LYS A 56 -19.86 10.73 6.24
CA LYS A 56 -20.84 11.44 5.40
C LYS A 56 -21.58 10.53 4.42
N SER A 57 -21.00 9.40 4.04
CA SER A 57 -21.63 8.41 3.17
C SER A 57 -22.52 7.41 3.93
N GLY A 58 -22.54 7.46 5.26
CA GLY A 58 -23.24 6.51 6.13
C GLY A 58 -22.49 5.19 6.33
N LEU A 59 -21.18 5.19 6.11
CA LEU A 59 -20.24 4.13 6.42
C LEU A 59 -19.34 4.58 7.58
N HIS A 60 -18.50 3.68 8.11
CA HIS A 60 -17.45 4.03 9.05
C HIS A 60 -16.12 3.37 8.66
N ILE A 61 -15.03 3.84 9.24
CA ILE A 61 -13.73 3.22 9.05
C ILE A 61 -13.60 2.06 10.04
N SER A 62 -13.59 0.83 9.52
CA SER A 62 -13.44 -0.37 10.33
C SER A 62 -11.97 -0.72 10.61
N GLY A 63 -11.06 -0.15 9.84
CA GLY A 63 -9.62 -0.31 10.03
C GLY A 63 -8.81 0.39 8.95
N ILE A 64 -7.52 0.45 9.20
CA ILE A 64 -6.52 1.00 8.30
C ILE A 64 -5.69 -0.13 7.68
N GLU A 65 -5.59 -0.12 6.38
CA GLU A 65 -4.67 -0.98 5.64
C GLU A 65 -3.97 -0.18 4.54
N SER A 66 -2.76 0.26 4.77
CA SER A 66 -1.91 0.10 5.94
C SER A 66 -1.34 1.45 6.37
N VAL A 67 -0.82 1.52 7.59
CA VAL A 67 0.19 2.52 7.91
C VAL A 67 1.52 1.96 7.44
N ASN A 68 2.13 2.59 6.44
CA ASN A 68 3.35 2.09 5.82
C ASN A 68 4.54 2.19 6.77
N VAL A 69 5.17 1.04 7.06
CA VAL A 69 6.42 0.99 7.83
C VAL A 69 7.56 1.50 6.96
N HIS A 70 8.30 2.50 7.44
CA HIS A 70 9.43 3.06 6.72
C HIS A 70 10.58 2.06 6.55
N ASP A 71 11.28 2.12 5.42
CA ASP A 71 12.34 1.17 5.09
C ASP A 71 13.49 1.20 6.10
N ALA A 72 13.81 2.36 6.69
CA ALA A 72 14.81 2.47 7.77
C ALA A 72 14.53 1.53 8.97
N ILE A 73 13.24 1.29 9.29
CA ILE A 73 12.84 0.35 10.34
C ILE A 73 13.09 -1.08 9.87
N LYS A 74 12.71 -1.40 8.63
CA LYS A 74 12.80 -2.74 8.06
C LYS A 74 14.24 -3.23 7.93
N VAL A 75 15.17 -2.34 7.55
CA VAL A 75 16.59 -2.67 7.35
C VAL A 75 17.48 -2.27 8.55
N GLY A 76 16.92 -1.61 9.56
CA GLY A 76 17.63 -1.32 10.81
C GLY A 76 18.68 -0.23 10.69
N THR A 77 18.46 0.81 9.88
CA THR A 77 19.41 1.93 9.76
C THR A 77 19.53 2.75 11.04
N SER A 78 20.55 3.60 11.15
CA SER A 78 20.84 4.38 12.36
C SER A 78 19.74 5.39 12.72
N ASP A 79 18.91 5.81 11.77
CA ASP A 79 17.82 6.76 11.93
C ASP A 79 16.45 6.09 12.14
N ARG A 80 16.40 4.75 12.24
CA ARG A 80 15.16 3.98 12.41
C ARG A 80 14.32 4.44 13.60
N ASP A 81 14.96 4.82 14.70
CA ASP A 81 14.25 5.15 15.94
C ASP A 81 13.34 6.39 15.75
N LYS A 82 13.76 7.37 14.95
CA LYS A 82 12.92 8.49 14.54
C LYS A 82 11.62 8.02 13.84
N TYR A 83 11.73 7.05 12.93
CA TYR A 83 10.57 6.54 12.20
C TYR A 83 9.68 5.63 13.04
N ILE A 84 10.25 4.97 14.04
CA ILE A 84 9.49 4.23 15.06
C ILE A 84 8.65 5.21 15.89
N ASP A 85 9.24 6.33 16.35
CA ASP A 85 8.52 7.35 17.11
C ASP A 85 7.37 7.95 16.28
N ASN A 86 7.62 8.28 15.00
CA ASN A 86 6.58 8.77 14.09
C ASN A 86 5.46 7.75 13.88
N TYR A 87 5.81 6.46 13.80
CA TYR A 87 4.83 5.38 13.66
C TYR A 87 3.96 5.26 14.91
N ILE A 88 4.56 5.33 16.09
CA ILE A 88 3.85 5.31 17.38
C ILE A 88 2.89 6.49 17.47
N GLU A 89 3.34 7.71 17.14
CA GLU A 89 2.49 8.90 17.15
C GLU A 89 1.30 8.76 16.18
N THR A 90 1.53 8.18 15.00
CA THR A 90 0.45 7.89 14.04
C THR A 90 -0.59 6.94 14.64
N LEU A 91 -0.15 5.85 15.30
CA LEU A 91 -1.06 4.91 15.95
C LEU A 91 -1.86 5.57 17.09
N GLU A 92 -1.21 6.42 17.89
CA GLU A 92 -1.89 7.19 18.93
C GLU A 92 -2.94 8.14 18.35
N ASN A 93 -2.62 8.81 17.25
CA ASN A 93 -3.54 9.72 16.58
C ASN A 93 -4.75 8.97 16.00
N LEU A 94 -4.55 7.78 15.41
CA LEU A 94 -5.65 6.90 14.97
C LEU A 94 -6.53 6.47 16.15
N GLY A 95 -5.91 6.08 17.27
CA GLY A 95 -6.64 5.71 18.48
C GLY A 95 -7.48 6.85 19.07
N LYS A 96 -6.96 8.10 19.03
CA LYS A 96 -7.70 9.31 19.45
C LYS A 96 -8.91 9.61 18.57
N GLU A 97 -8.91 9.15 17.31
CA GLU A 97 -10.05 9.24 16.38
C GLU A 97 -10.91 7.97 16.36
N ASP A 98 -10.77 7.10 17.36
CA ASP A 98 -11.55 5.86 17.53
C ASP A 98 -11.34 4.83 16.40
N ILE A 99 -10.14 4.79 15.82
CA ILE A 99 -9.72 3.79 14.84
C ILE A 99 -8.74 2.83 15.51
N HIS A 100 -9.19 1.61 15.79
CA HIS A 100 -8.45 0.66 16.65
C HIS A 100 -7.88 -0.54 15.89
N LEU A 101 -8.14 -0.68 14.61
CA LEU A 101 -7.57 -1.73 13.78
C LEU A 101 -6.62 -1.14 12.75
N VAL A 102 -5.35 -1.53 12.84
CA VAL A 102 -4.32 -1.14 11.89
C VAL A 102 -3.58 -2.37 11.41
N CYS A 103 -3.60 -2.59 10.11
CA CYS A 103 -2.72 -3.56 9.45
C CYS A 103 -1.38 -2.89 9.12
N TYR A 104 -0.31 -3.67 9.18
CA TYR A 104 1.01 -3.21 8.77
C TYR A 104 1.68 -4.25 7.87
N ASN A 105 2.51 -3.78 6.97
CA ASN A 105 3.32 -4.61 6.10
C ASN A 105 4.79 -4.42 6.46
N PHE A 106 5.50 -5.51 6.71
CA PHE A 106 6.92 -5.51 7.05
C PHE A 106 7.74 -6.19 5.95
N MET A 107 7.43 -5.87 4.70
CA MET A 107 8.12 -6.40 3.54
C MET A 107 9.25 -5.47 3.14
N PRO A 108 10.50 -5.95 3.09
CA PRO A 108 11.60 -5.12 2.61
C PRO A 108 11.46 -4.89 1.10
N VAL A 109 11.74 -3.68 0.64
CA VAL A 109 11.80 -3.22 -0.74
C VAL A 109 10.49 -3.33 -1.51
N PHE A 110 9.97 -4.55 -1.69
CA PHE A 110 8.74 -4.81 -2.44
C PHE A 110 7.63 -5.28 -1.52
N ASP A 111 6.45 -4.71 -1.74
CA ASP A 111 5.20 -5.30 -1.33
C ASP A 111 4.87 -6.47 -2.30
N TRP A 112 3.73 -7.03 -2.21
CA TRP A 112 3.27 -8.22 -2.94
C TRP A 112 3.61 -8.18 -4.43
N THR A 113 4.50 -9.07 -4.89
CA THR A 113 4.86 -9.18 -6.30
C THR A 113 3.71 -9.78 -7.11
N ARG A 114 3.42 -9.17 -8.25
CA ARG A 114 2.45 -9.66 -9.23
C ARG A 114 3.08 -9.62 -10.62
N SER A 115 2.86 -10.67 -11.40
CA SER A 115 3.28 -10.72 -12.80
C SER A 115 2.21 -10.17 -13.75
N GLU A 116 0.95 -10.15 -13.29
CA GLU A 116 -0.20 -9.68 -14.07
C GLU A 116 -1.23 -9.00 -13.17
N LEU A 117 -1.58 -7.76 -13.49
CA LEU A 117 -2.48 -6.96 -12.66
C LEU A 117 -3.96 -7.13 -13.02
N ALA A 118 -4.27 -7.69 -14.18
CA ALA A 118 -5.63 -7.79 -14.69
C ALA A 118 -5.87 -9.10 -15.46
N ARG A 119 -5.46 -10.23 -14.92
CA ARG A 119 -5.74 -11.55 -15.53
C ARG A 119 -7.22 -11.77 -15.65
N LYS A 120 -7.69 -11.98 -16.87
CA LYS A 120 -9.10 -12.26 -17.15
C LYS A 120 -9.50 -13.66 -16.68
N ARG A 121 -10.67 -13.75 -16.07
CA ARG A 121 -11.29 -15.00 -15.67
C ARG A 121 -12.43 -15.37 -16.63
N PRO A 122 -12.89 -16.65 -16.64
CA PRO A 122 -13.98 -17.10 -17.51
C PRO A 122 -15.31 -16.37 -17.27
N ASP A 123 -15.53 -15.85 -16.06
CA ASP A 123 -16.72 -15.07 -15.69
C ASP A 123 -16.66 -13.59 -16.12
N GLY A 124 -15.58 -13.19 -16.81
CA GLY A 124 -15.36 -11.83 -17.28
C GLY A 124 -14.73 -10.89 -16.24
N SER A 125 -14.55 -11.34 -14.99
CA SER A 125 -13.83 -10.57 -13.96
C SER A 125 -12.31 -10.55 -14.22
N THR A 126 -11.60 -9.66 -13.52
CA THR A 126 -10.15 -9.63 -13.51
C THR A 126 -9.62 -9.88 -12.11
N VAL A 127 -8.43 -10.46 -12.03
CA VAL A 127 -7.73 -10.70 -10.76
C VAL A 127 -6.25 -10.38 -10.88
N LEU A 128 -5.64 -10.03 -9.76
CA LEU A 128 -4.18 -10.04 -9.64
C LEU A 128 -3.69 -11.48 -9.74
N ALA A 129 -2.59 -11.71 -10.44
CA ALA A 129 -1.99 -13.03 -10.58
C ALA A 129 -0.48 -12.99 -10.46
N TYR A 130 0.08 -14.10 -10.02
CA TYR A 130 1.50 -14.34 -9.96
C TYR A 130 1.86 -15.57 -10.79
N ASN A 131 2.92 -15.46 -11.59
CA ASN A 131 3.51 -16.58 -12.32
C ASN A 131 5.03 -16.44 -12.26
N GLN A 132 5.70 -17.42 -11.69
CA GLN A 132 7.14 -17.40 -11.50
C GLN A 132 7.88 -17.31 -12.84
N ASP A 133 7.44 -18.05 -13.87
CA ASP A 133 8.08 -18.02 -15.19
C ASP A 133 8.06 -16.63 -15.85
N ASP A 134 7.10 -15.78 -15.49
CA ASP A 134 7.04 -14.40 -15.97
C ASP A 134 7.98 -13.50 -15.16
N ILE A 135 8.09 -13.75 -13.86
CA ILE A 135 9.03 -13.04 -13.00
C ILE A 135 10.47 -13.35 -13.39
N ASP A 136 10.81 -14.61 -13.68
CA ASP A 136 12.16 -15.03 -14.08
C ASP A 136 12.62 -14.41 -15.41
N LYS A 137 11.67 -13.92 -16.22
CA LYS A 137 11.94 -13.19 -17.47
C LYS A 137 12.11 -11.69 -17.29
N ILE A 138 11.82 -11.16 -16.10
CA ILE A 138 11.94 -9.74 -15.84
C ILE A 138 13.41 -9.35 -15.87
N VAL A 139 13.71 -8.40 -16.74
CA VAL A 139 14.98 -7.69 -16.73
C VAL A 139 14.75 -6.40 -15.94
N PRO A 140 15.35 -6.26 -14.73
CA PRO A 140 15.05 -5.14 -13.84
C PRO A 140 15.13 -3.77 -14.51
N GLU A 141 16.13 -3.55 -15.38
CA GLU A 141 16.33 -2.29 -16.08
C GLU A 141 15.15 -1.94 -17.03
N LYS A 142 14.54 -2.97 -17.65
CA LYS A 142 13.40 -2.81 -18.54
C LYS A 142 12.08 -2.68 -17.80
N MET A 143 11.99 -3.20 -16.59
CA MET A 143 10.80 -3.11 -15.76
C MET A 143 10.44 -1.65 -15.46
N PHE A 144 11.41 -0.86 -15.09
CA PHE A 144 11.23 0.56 -14.80
C PHE A 144 10.78 1.37 -16.02
N GLU A 145 11.26 1.02 -17.22
CA GLU A 145 10.83 1.65 -18.46
C GLU A 145 9.39 1.31 -18.83
N SER A 146 8.94 0.05 -18.59
CA SER A 146 7.58 -0.38 -18.90
C SER A 146 6.57 0.26 -17.95
N ILE A 147 6.85 0.28 -16.64
CA ILE A 147 5.98 0.89 -15.64
C ILE A 147 5.73 2.37 -15.96
N SER A 148 6.78 3.10 -16.33
CA SER A 148 6.68 4.52 -16.71
C SER A 148 5.81 4.76 -17.94
N LYS A 149 5.74 3.80 -18.87
CA LYS A 149 4.93 3.89 -20.10
C LYS A 149 3.46 3.52 -19.86
N ASP A 150 3.21 2.51 -19.04
CA ASP A 150 1.86 1.97 -18.82
C ASP A 150 0.97 2.89 -17.97
N MET A 151 1.58 3.82 -17.22
CA MET A 151 0.88 4.65 -16.26
C MET A 151 0.35 6.00 -16.81
N ASN A 152 0.46 6.29 -18.09
CA ASN A 152 -0.02 7.54 -18.71
C ASN A 152 0.38 8.82 -17.93
N GLY A 153 1.53 8.83 -17.29
CA GLY A 153 2.01 9.95 -16.47
C GLY A 153 1.42 10.03 -15.05
N THR A 154 0.58 9.07 -14.65
CA THR A 154 0.10 8.99 -13.26
C THR A 154 1.13 8.22 -12.43
N VAL A 155 1.64 8.83 -11.35
CA VAL A 155 2.54 8.15 -10.41
C VAL A 155 1.70 7.50 -9.33
N MET A 156 1.75 6.17 -9.23
CA MET A 156 1.09 5.47 -8.11
C MET A 156 1.87 5.72 -6.80
N PRO A 157 1.14 5.84 -5.67
CA PRO A 157 1.78 5.93 -4.35
C PRO A 157 2.77 4.80 -4.13
N GLY A 158 3.99 5.15 -3.75
CA GLY A 158 5.09 4.20 -3.59
C GLY A 158 5.93 3.95 -4.84
N TRP A 159 5.60 4.57 -5.98
CA TRP A 159 6.33 4.49 -7.25
C TRP A 159 6.88 5.84 -7.69
N GLU A 160 7.09 6.75 -6.74
CA GLU A 160 7.68 8.05 -7.00
C GLU A 160 9.09 7.90 -7.63
N PRO A 161 9.50 8.78 -8.56
CA PRO A 161 10.79 8.69 -9.25
C PRO A 161 11.99 8.55 -8.31
N GLU A 162 11.99 9.28 -7.20
CA GLU A 162 13.05 9.23 -6.19
C GLU A 162 13.14 7.86 -5.49
N ARG A 163 11.99 7.25 -5.23
CA ARG A 163 11.94 5.90 -4.66
C ARG A 163 12.41 4.86 -5.67
N MET A 164 12.06 5.03 -6.94
CA MET A 164 12.49 4.11 -8.00
C MET A 164 14.01 4.16 -8.23
N GLU A 165 14.65 5.32 -8.09
CA GLU A 165 16.11 5.39 -8.13
C GLU A 165 16.75 4.64 -6.95
N LYS A 166 16.22 4.78 -5.74
CA LYS A 166 16.68 4.00 -4.57
C LYS A 166 16.49 2.50 -4.76
N VAL A 167 15.40 2.08 -5.39
CA VAL A 167 15.15 0.67 -5.71
C VAL A 167 16.19 0.16 -6.71
N LYS A 168 16.55 0.93 -7.73
CA LYS A 168 17.64 0.57 -8.66
C LYS A 168 18.98 0.42 -7.93
N GLU A 169 19.31 1.36 -7.05
CA GLU A 169 20.52 1.30 -6.22
C GLU A 169 20.54 0.02 -5.37
N LEU A 170 19.41 -0.35 -4.78
CA LEU A 170 19.28 -1.57 -3.99
C LEU A 170 19.46 -2.83 -4.87
N PHE A 171 18.88 -2.86 -6.06
CA PHE A 171 19.09 -3.97 -6.99
C PHE A 171 20.56 -4.12 -7.38
N GLU A 172 21.26 -3.03 -7.68
CA GLU A 172 22.69 -3.06 -7.96
C GLU A 172 23.52 -3.54 -6.76
N MET A 173 23.12 -3.13 -5.56
CA MET A 173 23.80 -3.56 -4.31
C MET A 173 23.62 -5.04 -4.02
N TYR A 174 22.48 -5.61 -4.37
CA TYR A 174 22.12 -7.01 -4.04
C TYR A 174 22.19 -7.97 -5.22
N LYS A 175 22.62 -7.53 -6.41
CA LYS A 175 22.66 -8.39 -7.61
C LYS A 175 23.56 -9.62 -7.48
N ASP A 176 24.55 -9.57 -6.60
CA ASP A 176 25.49 -10.67 -6.33
C ASP A 176 25.17 -11.43 -5.04
N VAL A 177 24.04 -11.11 -4.38
CA VAL A 177 23.59 -11.80 -3.17
C VAL A 177 22.73 -12.99 -3.59
N ASP A 178 23.17 -14.19 -3.19
CA ASP A 178 22.56 -15.47 -3.55
C ASP A 178 21.05 -15.50 -3.20
N ASP A 179 20.24 -16.13 -4.06
CA ASP A 179 18.77 -16.21 -4.00
C ASP A 179 18.19 -16.80 -2.69
N GLU A 180 19.03 -17.35 -1.81
CA GLU A 180 18.58 -17.94 -0.55
C GLU A 180 17.93 -16.95 0.42
N ILE A 181 18.28 -15.66 0.36
CA ILE A 181 17.70 -14.64 1.25
C ILE A 181 16.27 -14.28 0.84
N GLY A 182 15.94 -14.32 -0.45
CA GLY A 182 14.59 -14.07 -0.96
C GLY A 182 13.57 -15.16 -0.67
N ARG A 183 14.03 -16.40 -0.45
CA ARG A 183 13.15 -17.57 -0.23
C ARG A 183 12.75 -17.80 1.23
N ALA A 184 13.38 -17.13 2.17
CA ALA A 184 13.12 -17.32 3.60
C ALA A 184 11.82 -16.68 4.10
N HIS A 185 11.05 -16.00 3.25
CA HIS A 185 9.85 -15.23 3.62
C HIS A 185 8.63 -15.49 2.71
N VAL A 186 8.52 -16.68 2.15
CA VAL A 186 7.29 -17.12 1.46
C VAL A 186 6.61 -18.19 2.30
#